data_571aee9b9981f237d7d66618978c4bed
#
_entry.id   571aee9b9981f237d7d66618978c4bed
#
_cell.length_a   1.000
_cell.length_b   1.000
_cell.length_c   1.000
_cell.angle_alpha   90.00
_cell.angle_beta   90.00
_cell.angle_gamma   90.00
#
_symmetry.space_group_name_H-M   'P 1'
#
loop_
_entity.id
_entity.type
_entity.pdbx_description
1 polymer ?
#
loop_
_entity_poly.entity_id
_entity_poly.type
_entity_poly.pdbx_seq_one_letter_code
_entity_poly.pdbx_strand_id
1 'polypeptide(L)'
;MEGATRRDFLKRSIAGGLALGLPSLAIGPQRMAQAAGPNSQIGVAVMGLGGIDIVGGVGGRGRQLISRFREVPGVRIVALCEVDQAILDHEVQKFKDRNEQVAAYSDLRKVLDDKAVDAVAVATPNHWHALATIWACQAGKDVYVEKPFSYDLWEGRQMVAAARKHGRMVQVGTQRRSSKVLRQAFEYLRSGQLGPIRCAHAIVYRAREGIGKVSTP
;
A
#
# COMPACT_ATOMS: atom_id res chain seq x y z
N MET A 1 -41.21 -6.67 3.58
CA MET A 1 -40.61 -5.54 2.82
C MET A 1 -39.18 -5.95 2.48
N GLU A 2 -38.97 -6.44 1.25
CA GLU A 2 -37.64 -6.87 0.78
C GLU A 2 -36.78 -5.64 0.49
N GLY A 3 -35.62 -5.57 1.12
CA GLY A 3 -34.70 -4.47 0.97
C GLY A 3 -34.01 -4.49 -0.40
N ALA A 4 -34.07 -3.38 -1.12
CA ALA A 4 -33.40 -3.20 -2.41
C ALA A 4 -31.88 -3.45 -2.29
N THR A 5 -31.34 -4.29 -3.17
CA THR A 5 -29.91 -4.62 -3.21
C THR A 5 -29.09 -3.50 -3.87
N ARG A 6 -27.77 -3.42 -3.62
CA ARG A 6 -26.87 -2.49 -4.31
C ARG A 6 -26.94 -2.60 -5.84
N ARG A 7 -27.23 -3.79 -6.34
CA ARG A 7 -27.40 -4.07 -7.77
C ARG A 7 -28.66 -3.43 -8.35
N ASP A 8 -29.74 -3.37 -7.56
CA ASP A 8 -31.00 -2.75 -7.94
C ASP A 8 -30.90 -1.22 -7.92
N PHE A 9 -30.12 -0.67 -6.99
CA PHE A 9 -29.81 0.76 -6.96
C PHE A 9 -29.03 1.19 -8.23
N LEU A 10 -28.00 0.44 -8.63
CA LEU A 10 -27.23 0.75 -9.84
C LEU A 10 -28.06 0.63 -11.12
N LYS A 11 -28.93 -0.39 -11.23
CA LYS A 11 -29.83 -0.54 -12.38
C LYS A 11 -30.81 0.62 -12.49
N ARG A 12 -31.35 1.10 -11.37
CA ARG A 12 -32.30 2.23 -11.34
C ARG A 12 -31.63 3.56 -11.68
N SER A 13 -30.35 3.75 -11.27
CA SER A 13 -29.56 4.94 -11.61
C SER A 13 -29.23 5.01 -13.10
N ILE A 14 -29.01 3.88 -13.77
CA ILE A 14 -28.76 3.82 -15.21
C ILE A 14 -30.05 4.06 -16.01
N ALA A 15 -31.18 3.53 -15.54
CA ALA A 15 -32.48 3.71 -16.21
C ALA A 15 -33.02 5.15 -16.08
N GLY A 16 -32.72 5.87 -14.98
CA GLY A 16 -33.14 7.25 -14.78
C GLY A 16 -32.37 8.27 -15.64
N GLY A 17 -31.14 7.94 -16.09
CA GLY A 17 -30.33 8.82 -16.93
C GLY A 17 -30.73 8.87 -18.41
N LEU A 18 -31.52 7.90 -18.89
CA LEU A 18 -31.95 7.81 -20.29
C LEU A 18 -33.22 8.59 -20.61
N ALA A 19 -33.94 9.09 -19.59
CA ALA A 19 -35.22 9.75 -19.77
C ALA A 19 -35.17 11.28 -19.94
N LEU A 20 -33.99 11.93 -19.83
CA LEU A 20 -33.86 13.39 -19.83
C LEU A 20 -33.09 13.97 -21.02
N GLY A 21 -32.98 13.29 -22.14
CA GLY A 21 -32.50 13.90 -23.41
C GLY A 21 -31.23 14.76 -23.36
N LEU A 22 -30.36 14.54 -22.40
CA LEU A 22 -29.09 15.28 -22.32
C LEU A 22 -28.07 14.70 -23.31
N PRO A 23 -27.39 15.53 -24.10
CA PRO A 23 -26.38 15.05 -25.03
C PRO A 23 -25.32 14.24 -24.28
N SER A 24 -25.01 13.05 -24.76
CA SER A 24 -23.97 12.18 -24.25
C SER A 24 -22.63 12.92 -24.32
N LEU A 25 -22.22 13.55 -23.22
CA LEU A 25 -20.87 14.05 -23.04
C LEU A 25 -19.96 12.83 -22.92
N ALA A 26 -19.29 12.49 -24.01
CA ALA A 26 -18.20 11.54 -24.00
C ALA A 26 -17.12 12.05 -23.03
N ILE A 27 -17.10 11.51 -21.82
CA ILE A 27 -16.05 11.79 -20.82
C ILE A 27 -14.80 11.05 -21.30
N GLY A 28 -14.01 11.72 -22.15
CA GLY A 28 -12.69 11.22 -22.51
C GLY A 28 -11.74 11.23 -21.30
N PRO A 29 -10.67 10.41 -21.31
CA PRO A 29 -9.74 10.25 -20.19
C PRO A 29 -9.02 11.54 -19.72
N GLN A 30 -9.16 12.64 -20.46
CA GLN A 30 -8.51 13.92 -20.13
C GLN A 30 -9.27 14.79 -19.10
N ARG A 31 -10.51 14.46 -18.72
CA ARG A 31 -11.25 15.28 -17.73
C ARG A 31 -11.02 14.88 -16.26
N MET A 32 -10.32 13.79 -15.98
CA MET A 32 -9.97 13.46 -14.58
C MET A 32 -8.81 14.28 -14.00
N ALA A 33 -8.08 15.06 -14.83
CA ALA A 33 -6.93 15.84 -14.37
C ALA A 33 -7.27 17.26 -13.89
N GLN A 34 -8.51 17.72 -13.97
CA GLN A 34 -8.87 19.13 -13.72
C GLN A 34 -9.73 19.41 -12.48
N ALA A 35 -9.99 18.43 -11.63
CA ALA A 35 -10.82 18.64 -10.44
C ALA A 35 -10.08 18.36 -9.12
N ALA A 36 -8.75 18.44 -9.11
CA ALA A 36 -7.99 18.26 -7.90
C ALA A 36 -7.92 19.57 -7.11
N GLY A 37 -8.92 19.86 -6.28
CA GLY A 37 -8.80 20.85 -5.21
C GLY A 37 -7.73 20.41 -4.20
N PRO A 38 -7.22 21.32 -3.34
CA PRO A 38 -6.19 20.99 -2.36
C PRO A 38 -6.55 19.84 -1.40
N ASN A 39 -7.84 19.51 -1.28
CA ASN A 39 -8.35 18.36 -0.49
C ASN A 39 -8.52 17.05 -1.27
N SER A 40 -8.10 16.98 -2.53
CA SER A 40 -8.25 15.79 -3.37
C SER A 40 -7.03 14.88 -3.39
N GLN A 41 -5.96 15.23 -2.68
CA GLN A 41 -4.74 14.43 -2.58
C GLN A 41 -4.77 13.57 -1.32
N ILE A 42 -4.45 12.29 -1.47
CA ILE A 42 -4.29 11.35 -0.37
C ILE A 42 -2.89 11.52 0.23
N GLY A 43 -2.82 11.91 1.50
CA GLY A 43 -1.59 11.99 2.27
C GLY A 43 -1.15 10.61 2.75
N VAL A 44 0.00 10.14 2.27
CA VAL A 44 0.55 8.83 2.65
C VAL A 44 1.78 9.02 3.55
N ALA A 45 1.81 8.31 4.67
CA ALA A 45 3.00 8.14 5.48
C ALA A 45 3.68 6.79 5.17
N VAL A 46 5.01 6.76 5.11
CA VAL A 46 5.78 5.53 4.92
C VAL A 46 6.50 5.18 6.22
N MET A 47 6.23 3.99 6.75
CA MET A 47 6.78 3.45 8.00
C MET A 47 7.77 2.33 7.70
N GLY A 48 9.02 2.47 8.17
CA GLY A 48 10.11 1.55 7.88
C GLY A 48 10.75 1.85 6.53
N LEU A 49 11.89 2.56 6.54
CA LEU A 49 12.59 2.99 5.34
C LEU A 49 13.63 1.97 4.87
N GLY A 50 14.13 1.19 5.83
CA GLY A 50 15.20 0.21 5.61
C GLY A 50 16.58 0.84 5.52
N GLY A 51 17.62 0.03 5.65
CA GLY A 51 19.01 0.49 5.72
C GLY A 51 19.47 1.38 4.56
N ILE A 52 20.41 2.27 4.81
CA ILE A 52 21.04 3.14 3.79
C ILE A 52 21.72 2.26 2.75
N ASP A 53 22.49 1.28 3.22
CA ASP A 53 23.12 0.28 2.39
C ASP A 53 22.31 -1.01 2.38
N ILE A 54 21.97 -1.49 1.19
CA ILE A 54 21.23 -2.75 1.04
C ILE A 54 22.23 -3.91 1.15
N VAL A 55 22.48 -4.38 2.35
CA VAL A 55 23.31 -5.56 2.59
C VAL A 55 22.49 -6.81 2.30
N GLY A 56 22.99 -7.70 1.44
CA GLY A 56 22.33 -8.95 1.11
C GLY A 56 20.94 -8.81 0.46
N GLY A 57 20.60 -7.64 -0.06
CA GLY A 57 19.30 -7.34 -0.68
C GLY A 57 18.12 -7.34 0.31
N VAL A 58 18.39 -7.14 1.59
CA VAL A 58 17.39 -6.96 2.64
C VAL A 58 17.32 -5.49 3.01
N GLY A 59 16.10 -4.95 3.09
CA GLY A 59 15.87 -3.54 3.43
C GLY A 59 15.54 -2.67 2.21
N GLY A 60 15.28 -1.40 2.44
CA GLY A 60 14.98 -0.42 1.39
C GLY A 60 13.59 -0.55 0.76
N ARG A 61 12.70 -1.39 1.30
CA ARG A 61 11.36 -1.55 0.74
C ARG A 61 10.53 -0.27 0.89
N GLY A 62 10.60 0.39 2.05
CA GLY A 62 9.92 1.67 2.25
C GLY A 62 10.34 2.73 1.23
N ARG A 63 11.64 2.81 0.92
CA ARG A 63 12.15 3.73 -0.12
C ARG A 63 11.62 3.41 -1.51
N GLN A 64 11.47 2.13 -1.84
CA GLN A 64 10.83 1.72 -3.10
C GLN A 64 9.34 2.12 -3.11
N LEU A 65 8.64 2.01 -1.98
CA LEU A 65 7.25 2.45 -1.86
C LEU A 65 7.11 3.96 -2.03
N ILE A 66 8.02 4.76 -1.47
CA ILE A 66 8.07 6.22 -1.71
C ILE A 66 8.09 6.52 -3.21
N SER A 67 9.02 5.90 -3.95
CA SER A 67 9.09 6.07 -5.41
C SER A 67 7.79 5.66 -6.11
N ARG A 68 7.21 4.53 -5.73
CA ARG A 68 6.00 4.02 -6.38
C ARG A 68 4.75 4.83 -6.06
N PHE A 69 4.60 5.28 -4.83
CA PHE A 69 3.46 6.14 -4.47
C PHE A 69 3.52 7.51 -5.15
N ARG A 70 4.72 8.05 -5.42
CA ARG A 70 4.88 9.28 -6.21
C ARG A 70 4.38 9.16 -7.65
N GLU A 71 4.38 7.94 -8.22
CA GLU A 71 3.88 7.66 -9.56
C GLU A 71 2.33 7.60 -9.60
N VAL A 72 1.66 7.56 -8.44
CA VAL A 72 0.19 7.46 -8.35
C VAL A 72 -0.44 8.86 -8.35
N PRO A 73 -1.26 9.19 -9.35
CA PRO A 73 -1.94 10.48 -9.39
C PRO A 73 -2.80 10.72 -8.15
N GLY A 74 -2.73 11.91 -7.58
CA GLY A 74 -3.50 12.28 -6.39
C GLY A 74 -2.96 11.72 -5.07
N VAL A 75 -1.76 11.14 -5.06
CA VAL A 75 -1.07 10.69 -3.84
C VAL A 75 0.13 11.58 -3.55
N ARG A 76 0.30 11.94 -2.29
CA ARG A 76 1.44 12.70 -1.80
C ARG A 76 2.03 12.02 -0.56
N ILE A 77 3.36 11.89 -0.52
CA ILE A 77 4.06 11.47 0.71
C ILE A 77 4.12 12.67 1.64
N VAL A 78 3.51 12.54 2.81
CA VAL A 78 3.39 13.62 3.79
C VAL A 78 4.22 13.37 5.04
N ALA A 79 4.54 12.11 5.34
CA ALA A 79 5.34 11.74 6.51
C ALA A 79 6.23 10.52 6.25
N LEU A 80 7.36 10.49 6.93
CA LEU A 80 8.28 9.36 7.01
C LEU A 80 8.42 8.93 8.47
N CYS A 81 8.51 7.63 8.72
CA CYS A 81 8.75 7.08 10.04
C CYS A 81 9.85 6.02 9.99
N GLU A 82 10.90 6.24 10.76
CA GLU A 82 12.01 5.30 10.92
C GLU A 82 12.64 5.49 12.31
N VAL A 83 12.94 4.37 12.97
CA VAL A 83 13.53 4.41 14.32
C VAL A 83 15.00 4.78 14.31
N ASP A 84 15.71 4.48 13.23
CA ASP A 84 17.09 4.89 13.00
C ASP A 84 17.11 6.34 12.50
N GLN A 85 17.66 7.23 13.33
CA GLN A 85 17.68 8.66 13.03
C GLN A 85 18.54 8.97 11.80
N ALA A 86 19.65 8.27 11.62
CA ALA A 86 20.55 8.51 10.47
C ALA A 86 19.84 8.17 9.14
N ILE A 87 19.07 7.08 9.13
CA ILE A 87 18.27 6.69 7.97
C ILE A 87 17.15 7.70 7.72
N LEU A 88 16.48 8.12 8.78
CA LEU A 88 15.40 9.10 8.70
C LEU A 88 15.90 10.43 8.12
N ASP A 89 16.98 10.96 8.67
CA ASP A 89 17.60 12.22 8.22
C ASP A 89 18.06 12.15 6.77
N HIS A 90 18.68 11.03 6.39
CA HIS A 90 19.10 10.80 5.01
C HIS A 90 17.91 10.83 4.02
N GLU A 91 16.80 10.20 4.35
CA GLU A 91 15.62 10.22 3.47
C GLU A 91 14.92 11.59 3.47
N VAL A 92 14.83 12.26 4.62
CA VAL A 92 14.27 13.62 4.72
C VAL A 92 15.08 14.60 3.86
N GLN A 93 16.41 14.47 3.85
CA GLN A 93 17.27 15.32 3.03
C GLN A 93 16.92 15.21 1.54
N LYS A 94 16.60 14.01 1.04
CA LYS A 94 16.19 13.82 -0.36
C LYS A 94 14.86 14.54 -0.72
N PHE A 95 13.98 14.75 0.25
CA PHE A 95 12.78 15.56 0.05
C PHE A 95 13.14 17.05 0.01
N LYS A 96 14.02 17.52 0.92
CA LYS A 96 14.51 18.90 0.91
C LYS A 96 15.21 19.26 -0.40
N ASP A 97 16.05 18.37 -0.91
CA ASP A 97 16.76 18.55 -2.18
C ASP A 97 15.82 18.72 -3.38
N ARG A 98 14.57 18.28 -3.23
CA ARG A 98 13.50 18.42 -4.22
C ARG A 98 12.52 19.56 -3.92
N ASN A 99 12.81 20.38 -2.90
CA ASN A 99 11.90 21.39 -2.37
C ASN A 99 10.54 20.82 -1.92
N GLU A 100 10.50 19.57 -1.48
CA GLU A 100 9.32 18.91 -0.94
C GLU A 100 9.36 18.92 0.60
N GLN A 101 8.22 19.20 1.22
CA GLN A 101 8.10 19.11 2.68
C GLN A 101 7.54 17.73 3.07
N VAL A 102 8.16 17.12 4.07
CA VAL A 102 7.73 15.86 4.66
C VAL A 102 7.93 15.92 6.17
N ALA A 103 6.96 15.46 6.95
CA ALA A 103 7.12 15.30 8.39
C ALA A 103 7.98 14.07 8.70
N ALA A 104 8.75 14.12 9.77
CA ALA A 104 9.67 13.05 10.18
C ALA A 104 9.36 12.59 11.60
N TYR A 105 9.21 11.29 11.77
CA TYR A 105 8.86 10.67 13.05
C TYR A 105 9.75 9.46 13.34
N SER A 106 10.22 9.33 14.57
CA SER A 106 10.88 8.12 15.08
C SER A 106 9.90 7.13 15.74
N ASP A 107 8.68 7.58 16.03
CA ASP A 107 7.62 6.79 16.66
C ASP A 107 6.38 6.75 15.75
N LEU A 108 5.98 5.55 15.36
CA LEU A 108 4.83 5.34 14.48
C LEU A 108 3.49 5.84 15.08
N ARG A 109 3.36 5.90 16.40
CA ARG A 109 2.16 6.41 17.06
C ARG A 109 1.94 7.89 16.75
N LYS A 110 3.01 8.67 16.67
CA LYS A 110 2.95 10.09 16.30
C LYS A 110 2.53 10.29 14.84
N VAL A 111 2.90 9.37 13.96
CA VAL A 111 2.39 9.36 12.57
C VAL A 111 0.88 9.19 12.53
N LEU A 112 0.35 8.32 13.40
CA LEU A 112 -1.08 8.03 13.44
C LEU A 112 -1.91 9.20 13.97
N ASP A 113 -1.32 10.04 14.80
CA ASP A 113 -1.94 11.27 15.31
C ASP A 113 -1.93 12.43 14.28
N ASP A 114 -1.09 12.33 13.25
CA ASP A 114 -0.97 13.36 12.22
C ASP A 114 -2.22 13.38 11.32
N LYS A 115 -2.89 14.53 11.28
CA LYS A 115 -4.10 14.73 10.49
C LYS A 115 -3.85 14.88 8.98
N ALA A 116 -2.61 15.15 8.58
CA ALA A 116 -2.22 15.21 7.17
C ALA A 116 -2.07 13.79 6.57
N VAL A 117 -2.05 12.76 7.41
CA VAL A 117 -1.93 11.36 6.99
C VAL A 117 -3.32 10.76 6.83
N ASP A 118 -3.67 10.34 5.63
CA ASP A 118 -4.90 9.60 5.31
C ASP A 118 -4.65 8.09 5.29
N ALA A 119 -3.49 7.68 4.81
CA ALA A 119 -3.10 6.28 4.71
C ALA A 119 -1.64 6.06 5.12
N VAL A 120 -1.34 4.84 5.56
CA VAL A 120 0.02 4.44 5.92
C VAL A 120 0.52 3.29 5.07
N ALA A 121 1.78 3.36 4.67
CA ALA A 121 2.49 2.27 4.00
C ALA A 121 3.47 1.63 4.99
N VAL A 122 3.16 0.42 5.45
CA VAL A 122 3.94 -0.30 6.46
C VAL A 122 4.94 -1.21 5.77
N ALA A 123 6.23 -0.90 5.91
CA ALA A 123 7.36 -1.67 5.39
C ALA A 123 8.43 -1.92 6.48
N THR A 124 7.99 -1.92 7.71
CA THR A 124 8.76 -2.26 8.92
C THR A 124 9.21 -3.73 8.90
N PRO A 125 10.01 -4.20 9.87
CA PRO A 125 10.20 -5.64 10.09
C PRO A 125 8.87 -6.37 10.33
N ASN A 126 8.80 -7.63 9.92
CA ASN A 126 7.55 -8.42 9.84
C ASN A 126 6.72 -8.44 11.13
N HIS A 127 7.39 -8.51 12.28
CA HIS A 127 6.73 -8.56 13.60
C HIS A 127 6.03 -7.24 13.99
N TRP A 128 6.26 -6.15 13.25
CA TRP A 128 5.54 -4.88 13.43
C TRP A 128 4.34 -4.71 12.50
N HIS A 129 4.22 -5.54 11.45
CA HIS A 129 3.19 -5.36 10.43
C HIS A 129 1.77 -5.39 11.00
N ALA A 130 1.48 -6.38 11.84
CA ALA A 130 0.15 -6.53 12.42
C ALA A 130 -0.19 -5.39 13.36
N LEU A 131 0.70 -5.08 14.30
CA LEU A 131 0.46 -4.05 15.30
C LEU A 131 0.29 -2.66 14.65
N ALA A 132 1.19 -2.31 13.73
CA ALA A 132 1.11 -1.05 12.99
C ALA A 132 -0.19 -0.94 12.18
N THR A 133 -0.62 -2.02 11.52
CA THR A 133 -1.88 -2.06 10.77
C THR A 133 -3.09 -1.90 11.69
N ILE A 134 -3.14 -2.60 12.81
CA ILE A 134 -4.24 -2.53 13.78
C ILE A 134 -4.36 -1.11 14.34
N TRP A 135 -3.26 -0.51 14.78
CA TRP A 135 -3.25 0.85 15.30
C TRP A 135 -3.62 1.88 14.24
N ALA A 136 -3.18 1.70 13.00
CA ALA A 136 -3.58 2.58 11.89
C ALA A 136 -5.09 2.52 11.64
N CYS A 137 -5.68 1.32 11.62
CA CYS A 137 -7.13 1.14 11.51
C CYS A 137 -7.88 1.83 12.66
N GLN A 138 -7.39 1.69 13.90
CA GLN A 138 -7.95 2.33 15.10
C GLN A 138 -7.88 3.86 15.00
N ALA A 139 -6.80 4.39 14.43
CA ALA A 139 -6.60 5.82 14.18
C ALA A 139 -7.36 6.34 12.95
N GLY A 140 -8.16 5.49 12.30
CA GLY A 140 -8.95 5.87 11.12
C GLY A 140 -8.15 6.01 9.82
N LYS A 141 -6.95 5.44 9.75
CA LYS A 141 -6.10 5.48 8.55
C LYS A 141 -6.28 4.21 7.73
N ASP A 142 -6.24 4.34 6.40
CA ASP A 142 -6.14 3.20 5.50
C ASP A 142 -4.71 2.68 5.43
N VAL A 143 -4.51 1.42 5.05
CA VAL A 143 -3.20 0.75 5.19
C VAL A 143 -2.80 0.01 3.94
N TYR A 144 -1.59 0.25 3.49
CA TYR A 144 -0.84 -0.68 2.64
C TYR A 144 0.23 -1.36 3.51
N VAL A 145 0.18 -2.68 3.65
CA VAL A 145 1.16 -3.43 4.45
C VAL A 145 1.94 -4.40 3.58
N GLU A 146 3.27 -4.41 3.71
CA GLU A 146 4.13 -5.32 2.96
C GLU A 146 3.94 -6.78 3.38
N LYS A 147 4.34 -7.66 2.47
CA LYS A 147 4.36 -9.11 2.73
C LYS A 147 5.59 -9.49 3.59
N PRO A 148 5.47 -10.50 4.46
CA PRO A 148 4.25 -11.16 4.92
C PRO A 148 3.42 -10.18 5.77
N PHE A 149 2.09 -10.19 5.61
CA PHE A 149 1.23 -9.18 6.25
C PHE A 149 1.14 -9.33 7.77
N SER A 150 1.40 -10.51 8.30
CA SER A 150 1.44 -10.81 9.74
C SER A 150 2.55 -11.80 10.04
N TYR A 151 2.94 -11.89 11.30
CA TYR A 151 3.93 -12.84 11.77
C TYR A 151 3.31 -14.23 11.96
N ASP A 152 2.09 -14.27 12.45
CA ASP A 152 1.32 -15.52 12.63
C ASP A 152 -0.14 -15.38 12.19
N LEU A 153 -0.89 -16.48 12.28
CA LEU A 153 -2.29 -16.55 11.85
C LEU A 153 -3.22 -15.75 12.77
N TRP A 154 -2.94 -15.72 14.07
CA TRP A 154 -3.77 -14.99 15.04
C TRP A 154 -3.69 -13.49 14.79
N GLU A 155 -2.48 -12.95 14.63
CA GLU A 155 -2.25 -11.55 14.27
C GLU A 155 -3.01 -11.17 12.98
N GLY A 156 -2.92 -12.02 11.95
CA GLY A 156 -3.63 -11.79 10.69
C GLY A 156 -5.14 -11.70 10.87
N ARG A 157 -5.72 -12.52 11.75
CA ARG A 157 -7.14 -12.44 12.10
C ARG A 157 -7.50 -11.15 12.84
N GLN A 158 -6.62 -10.69 13.75
CA GLN A 158 -6.82 -9.41 14.45
C GLN A 158 -6.76 -8.22 13.47
N MET A 159 -5.88 -8.25 12.48
CA MET A 159 -5.82 -7.22 11.44
C MET A 159 -7.13 -7.15 10.65
N VAL A 160 -7.67 -8.29 10.23
CA VAL A 160 -8.96 -8.36 9.53
C VAL A 160 -10.10 -7.84 10.41
N ALA A 161 -10.11 -8.22 11.69
CA ALA A 161 -11.11 -7.75 12.65
C ALA A 161 -11.03 -6.22 12.84
N ALA A 162 -9.83 -5.66 13.00
CA ALA A 162 -9.61 -4.23 13.13
C ALA A 162 -10.05 -3.47 11.87
N ALA A 163 -9.65 -3.92 10.68
CA ALA A 163 -10.04 -3.30 9.43
C ALA A 163 -11.57 -3.22 9.28
N ARG A 164 -12.26 -4.32 9.56
CA ARG A 164 -13.72 -4.39 9.51
C ARG A 164 -14.39 -3.53 10.56
N LYS A 165 -13.92 -3.60 11.81
CA LYS A 165 -14.46 -2.84 12.95
C LYS A 165 -14.39 -1.33 12.72
N HIS A 166 -13.28 -0.86 12.16
CA HIS A 166 -13.03 0.57 11.94
C HIS A 166 -13.36 1.04 10.52
N GLY A 167 -13.88 0.16 9.64
CA GLY A 167 -14.26 0.48 8.26
C GLY A 167 -13.07 0.97 7.42
N ARG A 168 -11.86 0.43 7.66
CA ARG A 168 -10.64 0.84 6.96
C ARG A 168 -10.27 -0.13 5.85
N MET A 169 -9.67 0.42 4.80
CA MET A 169 -9.14 -0.38 3.71
C MET A 169 -7.72 -0.83 4.05
N VAL A 170 -7.47 -2.13 3.95
CA VAL A 170 -6.15 -2.72 4.16
C VAL A 170 -5.76 -3.52 2.92
N GLN A 171 -4.71 -3.08 2.24
CA GLN A 171 -4.14 -3.75 1.08
C GLN A 171 -2.80 -4.40 1.44
N VAL A 172 -2.69 -5.70 1.20
CA VAL A 172 -1.43 -6.42 1.34
C VAL A 172 -0.57 -6.26 0.09
N GLY A 173 0.72 -5.99 0.27
CA GLY A 173 1.73 -5.79 -0.78
C GLY A 173 2.11 -7.06 -1.52
N THR A 174 1.15 -7.70 -2.18
CA THR A 174 1.37 -8.86 -3.06
C THR A 174 1.53 -8.45 -4.51
N GLN A 175 2.40 -7.48 -4.78
CA GLN A 175 2.56 -6.79 -6.06
C GLN A 175 2.82 -7.71 -7.26
N ARG A 176 3.42 -8.87 -7.05
CA ARG A 176 3.62 -9.86 -8.11
C ARG A 176 2.32 -10.36 -8.72
N ARG A 177 1.23 -10.38 -7.96
CA ARG A 177 -0.10 -10.75 -8.47
C ARG A 177 -0.64 -9.76 -9.51
N SER A 178 -0.13 -8.54 -9.52
CA SER A 178 -0.51 -7.49 -10.49
C SER A 178 0.40 -7.46 -11.74
N SER A 179 1.41 -8.33 -11.82
CA SER A 179 2.32 -8.40 -12.96
C SER A 179 1.59 -8.87 -14.23
N LYS A 180 1.70 -8.11 -15.31
CA LYS A 180 1.14 -8.51 -16.63
C LYS A 180 1.71 -9.84 -17.09
N VAL A 181 3.02 -10.03 -16.95
CA VAL A 181 3.72 -11.27 -17.36
C VAL A 181 3.19 -12.48 -16.58
N LEU A 182 3.05 -12.35 -15.26
CA LEU A 182 2.51 -13.44 -14.45
C LEU A 182 1.05 -13.74 -14.79
N ARG A 183 0.23 -12.72 -15.07
CA ARG A 183 -1.15 -12.95 -15.52
C ARG A 183 -1.17 -13.73 -16.83
N GLN A 184 -0.39 -13.34 -17.82
CA GLN A 184 -0.27 -14.05 -19.09
C GLN A 184 0.22 -15.50 -18.90
N ALA A 185 1.21 -15.71 -18.03
CA ALA A 185 1.68 -17.05 -17.69
C ALA A 185 0.57 -17.92 -17.09
N PHE A 186 -0.23 -17.37 -16.16
CA PHE A 186 -1.38 -18.09 -15.59
C PHE A 186 -2.50 -18.34 -16.60
N GLU A 187 -2.75 -17.43 -17.52
CA GLU A 187 -3.70 -17.63 -18.62
C GLU A 187 -3.22 -18.76 -19.54
N TYR A 188 -1.94 -18.79 -19.89
CA TYR A 188 -1.33 -19.87 -20.66
C TYR A 188 -1.46 -21.23 -19.94
N LEU A 189 -1.15 -21.28 -18.65
CA LEU A 189 -1.32 -22.51 -17.85
C LEU A 189 -2.79 -23.00 -17.82
N ARG A 190 -3.75 -22.07 -17.72
CA ARG A 190 -5.19 -22.41 -17.70
C ARG A 190 -5.75 -22.78 -19.06
N SER A 191 -5.14 -22.35 -20.13
CA SER A 191 -5.59 -22.65 -21.50
C SER A 191 -5.42 -24.12 -21.86
N GLY A 192 -4.67 -24.88 -21.07
CA GLY A 192 -4.36 -26.29 -21.36
C GLY A 192 -3.28 -26.49 -22.41
N GLN A 193 -2.72 -25.43 -23.02
CA GLN A 193 -1.68 -25.52 -24.06
C GLN A 193 -0.40 -26.21 -23.53
N LEU A 194 -0.13 -26.12 -22.22
CA LEU A 194 1.00 -26.84 -21.60
C LEU A 194 0.72 -28.34 -21.44
N GLY A 195 -0.53 -28.79 -21.62
CA GLY A 195 -0.96 -30.13 -21.29
C GLY A 195 -1.25 -30.29 -19.79
N PRO A 196 -1.45 -31.50 -19.28
CA PRO A 196 -1.78 -31.77 -17.89
C PRO A 196 -0.61 -31.47 -16.97
N ILE A 197 -0.82 -30.55 -16.03
CA ILE A 197 0.17 -30.17 -15.01
C ILE A 197 0.20 -31.29 -13.96
N ARG A 198 1.30 -32.02 -13.89
CA ARG A 198 1.47 -33.15 -12.95
C ARG A 198 2.19 -32.76 -11.67
N CYS A 199 3.04 -31.71 -11.73
CA CYS A 199 3.84 -31.28 -10.60
C CYS A 199 4.15 -29.80 -10.70
N ALA A 200 4.26 -29.12 -9.55
CA ALA A 200 4.77 -27.77 -9.45
C ALA A 200 5.82 -27.72 -8.34
N HIS A 201 7.02 -27.26 -8.68
CA HIS A 201 8.11 -27.09 -7.71
C HIS A 201 8.34 -25.61 -7.46
N ALA A 202 8.31 -25.18 -6.19
CA ALA A 202 8.73 -23.85 -5.78
C ALA A 202 10.07 -23.96 -5.04
N ILE A 203 11.09 -23.31 -5.57
CA ILE A 203 12.45 -23.37 -5.03
C ILE A 203 12.90 -21.96 -4.67
N VAL A 204 13.38 -21.76 -3.44
CA VAL A 204 13.97 -20.53 -2.98
C VAL A 204 15.42 -20.78 -2.58
N TYR A 205 16.33 -20.44 -3.47
CA TYR A 205 17.76 -20.44 -3.18
C TYR A 205 18.25 -19.02 -2.98
N ARG A 206 18.78 -18.74 -1.83
CA ARG A 206 19.57 -17.54 -1.62
C ARG A 206 20.57 -17.79 -0.49
N ALA A 207 21.83 -17.91 -0.82
CA ALA A 207 22.89 -17.76 0.16
C ALA A 207 22.84 -16.31 0.68
N ARG A 208 22.83 -16.13 1.98
CA ARG A 208 22.97 -14.83 2.63
C ARG A 208 24.16 -14.91 3.55
N GLU A 209 25.05 -13.95 3.41
CA GLU A 209 26.09 -13.75 4.41
C GLU A 209 25.45 -13.31 5.73
N GLY A 210 26.06 -13.67 6.84
CA GLY A 210 25.66 -13.22 8.15
C GLY A 210 25.77 -11.68 8.22
N ILE A 211 24.78 -11.02 8.79
CA ILE A 211 24.82 -9.56 9.00
C ILE A 211 25.83 -9.14 10.09
N GLY A 212 26.48 -10.12 10.75
CA GLY A 212 27.45 -9.88 11.81
C GLY A 212 26.80 -9.45 13.13
N LYS A 213 27.65 -9.12 14.10
CA LYS A 213 27.24 -8.45 15.33
C LYS A 213 27.56 -6.96 15.17
N VAL A 214 26.58 -6.12 15.39
CA VAL A 214 26.77 -4.67 15.48
C VAL A 214 26.75 -4.25 16.94
N SER A 215 27.51 -3.21 17.29
CA SER A 215 27.37 -2.57 18.59
C SER A 215 25.96 -2.02 18.73
N THR A 216 25.36 -2.20 19.89
CA THR A 216 24.12 -1.48 20.24
C THR A 216 24.38 0.02 20.15
N PRO A 217 23.48 0.79 19.53
CA PRO A 217 23.60 2.24 19.48
C PRO A 217 23.58 2.87 20.86
#